data_ed8245510c26e9020cde2ff0928b0310
#
_entry.id   ed8245510c26e9020cde2ff0928b0310
#
_cell.length_a   1.000
_cell.length_b   1.000
_cell.length_c   1.000
_cell.angle_alpha   90.00
_cell.angle_beta   90.00
_cell.angle_gamma   90.00
#
_symmetry.space_group_name_H-M   'P 1'
#
loop_
_entity.id
_entity.type
_entity.pdbx_description
1 polymer ?
#
loop_
_entity_poly.entity_id
_entity_poly.type
_entity_poly.pdbx_seq_one_letter_code
_entity_poly.pdbx_strand_id
1 'polypeptide(L)'
;DKLSYERASVFYDFDCVSLVKQKDGLFVASAEDGRKVVAKNVILACGGAAGKQYGTDGYGYTLAKCLGHSVTRIYPSVVQLTTEREKLKGLKGVKVDAVVDAYVGSELVASVRGDVLFTDYGVSGNAIFSVSSYIVGRENASLRIGFLPEFSQSELSDLLKEKIALAPYVGEEKLLIGFVHGSVGRAVTALTKKIDSPYACADALAKNLKNFTLKVTGTLGFDSAQVTRGGVRLSEINETTMESKLVNGLYMTG
;
A
#
# COMPACT_ATOMS: atom_id res chain seq x y z
N ASP A 1 8.02 -2.74 36.49
CA ASP A 1 8.41 -2.42 35.11
C ASP A 1 9.63 -3.27 34.73
N LYS A 2 9.55 -4.06 33.64
CA LYS A 2 10.57 -5.07 33.30
C LYS A 2 11.97 -4.44 33.08
N LEU A 3 12.01 -3.23 32.52
CA LEU A 3 13.24 -2.46 32.28
C LEU A 3 14.00 -2.11 33.57
N SER A 4 13.32 -1.90 34.68
CA SER A 4 13.96 -1.57 35.98
C SER A 4 14.69 -2.76 36.59
N TYR A 5 14.30 -4.00 36.24
CA TYR A 5 14.97 -5.21 36.70
C TYR A 5 16.25 -5.54 35.93
N GLU A 6 16.40 -5.03 34.68
CA GLU A 6 17.50 -5.39 33.79
C GLU A 6 18.64 -4.37 33.74
N ARG A 7 18.73 -3.48 34.74
CA ARG A 7 19.75 -2.39 34.78
C ARG A 7 19.75 -1.52 33.52
N ALA A 8 18.59 -1.30 32.93
CA ALA A 8 18.41 -0.42 31.78
C ALA A 8 18.11 1.00 32.23
N SER A 9 18.72 1.99 31.59
CA SER A 9 18.40 3.41 31.78
C SER A 9 17.60 3.90 30.56
N VAL A 10 16.47 4.58 30.81
CA VAL A 10 15.65 5.18 29.75
C VAL A 10 15.81 6.69 29.82
N PHE A 11 16.19 7.28 28.71
CA PHE A 11 16.29 8.74 28.55
C PHE A 11 15.10 9.20 27.69
N TYR A 12 14.18 9.91 28.30
CA TYR A 12 13.06 10.55 27.61
C TYR A 12 13.50 11.88 27.02
N ASP A 13 12.79 12.32 25.97
CA ASP A 13 13.05 13.58 25.27
C ASP A 13 14.52 13.70 24.82
N PHE A 14 15.11 12.58 24.40
CA PHE A 14 16.45 12.51 23.84
C PHE A 14 16.34 12.43 22.31
N ASP A 15 16.14 13.58 21.68
CA ASP A 15 16.10 13.67 20.22
C ASP A 15 17.52 13.60 19.64
N CYS A 16 17.90 12.40 19.19
CA CYS A 16 19.25 12.11 18.74
C CYS A 16 19.49 12.72 17.37
N VAL A 17 20.22 13.82 17.32
CA VAL A 17 20.54 14.55 16.07
C VAL A 17 21.91 14.18 15.48
N SER A 18 22.75 13.46 16.22
CA SER A 18 24.07 13.04 15.73
C SER A 18 24.50 11.72 16.35
N LEU A 19 25.07 10.85 15.53
CA LEU A 19 25.69 9.61 15.95
C LEU A 19 27.04 9.48 15.23
N VAL A 20 28.13 9.45 16.01
CA VAL A 20 29.50 9.42 15.49
C VAL A 20 30.29 8.31 16.18
N LYS A 21 31.07 7.55 15.43
CA LYS A 21 32.07 6.62 15.97
C LYS A 21 33.42 7.32 16.09
N GLN A 22 33.98 7.39 17.30
CA GLN A 22 35.24 8.03 17.58
C GLN A 22 36.43 7.13 17.24
N LYS A 23 37.64 7.70 17.26
CA LYS A 23 38.90 6.98 16.98
C LYS A 23 39.22 5.89 18.00
N ASP A 24 38.74 6.05 19.23
CA ASP A 24 38.84 5.07 20.32
C ASP A 24 37.86 3.90 20.20
N GLY A 25 37.01 3.92 19.15
CA GLY A 25 36.03 2.88 18.85
C GLY A 25 34.68 3.07 19.53
N LEU A 26 34.51 4.08 20.38
CA LEU A 26 33.26 4.37 21.06
C LEU A 26 32.32 5.18 20.16
N PHE A 27 31.03 4.95 20.33
CA PHE A 27 29.98 5.77 19.71
C PHE A 27 29.59 6.92 20.66
N VAL A 28 29.34 8.08 20.09
CA VAL A 28 28.77 9.23 20.77
C VAL A 28 27.46 9.59 20.09
N ALA A 29 26.34 9.40 20.77
CA ALA A 29 25.03 9.91 20.39
C ALA A 29 24.81 11.25 21.09
N SER A 30 24.46 12.28 20.32
CA SER A 30 24.21 13.63 20.84
C SER A 30 22.77 14.03 20.57
N ALA A 31 22.10 14.56 21.60
CA ALA A 31 20.78 15.14 21.49
C ALA A 31 20.84 16.63 21.12
N GLU A 32 19.72 17.16 20.63
CA GLU A 32 19.58 18.57 20.26
C GLU A 32 19.86 19.51 21.45
N ASP A 33 19.45 19.10 22.66
CA ASP A 33 19.65 19.85 23.90
C ASP A 33 21.09 19.79 24.48
N GLY A 34 22.01 19.13 23.75
CA GLY A 34 23.41 19.00 24.11
C GLY A 34 23.76 17.81 25.00
N ARG A 35 22.78 17.03 25.47
CA ARG A 35 23.05 15.75 26.18
C ARG A 35 23.78 14.78 25.27
N LYS A 36 24.66 13.96 25.88
CA LYS A 36 25.42 12.95 25.12
C LYS A 36 25.39 11.61 25.84
N VAL A 37 25.34 10.55 25.04
CA VAL A 37 25.48 9.18 25.50
C VAL A 37 26.65 8.55 24.78
N VAL A 38 27.54 7.90 25.54
CA VAL A 38 28.72 7.19 25.01
C VAL A 38 28.51 5.69 25.18
N ALA A 39 28.71 4.92 24.11
CA ALA A 39 28.50 3.48 24.14
C ALA A 39 29.54 2.73 23.27
N LYS A 40 29.79 1.46 23.61
CA LYS A 40 30.63 0.56 22.78
C LYS A 40 29.85 0.04 21.55
N ASN A 41 28.57 -0.24 21.75
CA ASN A 41 27.67 -0.74 20.72
C ASN A 41 26.42 0.12 20.64
N VAL A 42 25.83 0.23 19.45
CA VAL A 42 24.60 0.98 19.20
C VAL A 42 23.65 0.12 18.39
N ILE A 43 22.39 0.11 18.79
CA ILE A 43 21.30 -0.43 17.99
C ILE A 43 20.49 0.76 17.46
N LEU A 44 20.49 0.96 16.14
CA LEU A 44 19.69 1.97 15.47
C LEU A 44 18.30 1.39 15.20
N ALA A 45 17.33 1.77 16.00
CA ALA A 45 15.95 1.28 15.99
C ALA A 45 14.92 2.42 15.87
N CYS A 46 15.26 3.48 15.13
CA CYS A 46 14.46 4.71 15.03
C CYS A 46 13.18 4.58 14.18
N GLY A 47 12.91 3.40 13.61
CA GLY A 47 11.81 3.21 12.69
C GLY A 47 12.04 3.84 11.32
N GLY A 48 11.00 3.80 10.48
CA GLY A 48 11.01 4.34 9.13
C GLY A 48 10.37 5.73 9.03
N ALA A 49 9.97 6.12 7.82
CA ALA A 49 9.30 7.40 7.56
C ALA A 49 7.76 7.32 7.69
N ALA A 50 7.19 6.11 7.76
CA ALA A 50 5.77 5.89 8.01
C ALA A 50 5.48 5.82 9.51
N GLY A 51 4.26 6.18 9.91
CA GLY A 51 3.84 6.09 11.30
C GLY A 51 4.33 7.27 12.16
N LYS A 52 4.37 8.47 11.61
CA LYS A 52 4.81 9.69 12.30
C LYS A 52 4.12 9.94 13.65
N GLN A 53 2.86 9.50 13.77
CA GLN A 53 2.11 9.58 15.03
C GLN A 53 2.74 8.78 16.18
N TYR A 54 3.69 7.89 15.88
CA TYR A 54 4.46 7.12 16.87
C TYR A 54 5.86 7.70 17.13
N GLY A 55 6.14 8.91 16.62
CA GLY A 55 7.39 9.64 16.85
C GLY A 55 8.53 9.31 15.89
N THR A 56 8.25 8.61 14.79
CA THR A 56 9.26 8.36 13.74
C THR A 56 9.03 9.29 12.54
N ASP A 57 10.14 9.77 11.96
CA ASP A 57 10.14 10.65 10.78
C ASP A 57 11.12 10.19 9.68
N GLY A 58 11.81 9.06 9.93
CA GLY A 58 12.85 8.53 9.06
C GLY A 58 14.23 9.14 9.32
N TYR A 59 14.44 9.92 10.39
CA TYR A 59 15.74 10.51 10.70
C TYR A 59 16.85 9.46 10.91
N GLY A 60 16.50 8.25 11.36
CA GLY A 60 17.42 7.12 11.46
C GLY A 60 18.18 6.82 10.16
N TYR A 61 17.59 7.08 8.98
CA TYR A 61 18.30 6.95 7.69
C TYR A 61 19.39 8.02 7.53
N THR A 62 19.21 9.20 8.10
CA THR A 62 20.23 10.26 8.10
C THR A 62 21.40 9.86 8.98
N LEU A 63 21.14 9.34 10.18
CA LEU A 63 22.16 8.83 11.09
C LEU A 63 22.96 7.68 10.44
N ALA A 64 22.28 6.74 9.78
CA ALA A 64 22.93 5.65 9.05
C ALA A 64 23.85 6.17 7.92
N LYS A 65 23.41 7.17 7.14
CA LYS A 65 24.22 7.81 6.09
C LYS A 65 25.45 8.49 6.65
N CYS A 66 25.34 9.19 7.79
CA CYS A 66 26.48 9.82 8.47
C CYS A 66 27.54 8.80 8.89
N LEU A 67 27.15 7.55 9.12
CA LEU A 67 28.04 6.44 9.44
C LEU A 67 28.53 5.69 8.19
N GLY A 68 28.27 6.21 6.98
CA GLY A 68 28.76 5.66 5.71
C GLY A 68 27.84 4.66 5.03
N HIS A 69 26.64 4.43 5.54
CA HIS A 69 25.69 3.51 4.92
C HIS A 69 24.97 4.13 3.72
N SER A 70 24.69 3.28 2.74
CA SER A 70 23.82 3.61 1.61
C SER A 70 22.36 3.37 1.99
N VAL A 71 21.51 4.33 1.69
CA VAL A 71 20.05 4.21 1.87
C VAL A 71 19.39 4.16 0.51
N THR A 72 18.65 3.09 0.23
CA THR A 72 17.85 2.96 -0.99
C THR A 72 16.69 3.96 -0.96
N ARG A 73 16.12 4.26 -2.13
CA ARG A 73 14.93 5.12 -2.19
C ARG A 73 13.81 4.51 -1.34
N ILE A 74 13.27 5.32 -0.44
CA ILE A 74 12.17 4.92 0.42
C ILE A 74 10.83 5.27 -0.21
N TYR A 75 9.83 4.44 0.05
CA TYR A 75 8.46 4.58 -0.44
C TYR A 75 7.47 4.27 0.68
N PRO A 76 6.32 4.98 0.72
CA PRO A 76 5.21 4.56 1.57
C PRO A 76 4.71 3.21 1.08
N SER A 77 4.41 2.28 1.98
CA SER A 77 3.90 0.94 1.63
C SER A 77 2.78 0.54 2.58
N VAL A 78 1.93 -0.41 2.17
CA VAL A 78 0.67 -0.70 2.86
C VAL A 78 -0.13 0.60 3.01
N VAL A 79 -0.49 1.19 1.88
CA VAL A 79 -0.99 2.56 1.78
C VAL A 79 -2.14 2.65 0.79
N GLN A 80 -3.04 3.61 0.97
CA GLN A 80 -4.11 3.93 0.03
C GLN A 80 -3.51 4.42 -1.29
N LEU A 81 -4.17 4.05 -2.39
CA LEU A 81 -3.77 4.43 -3.74
C LEU A 81 -4.67 5.53 -4.29
N THR A 82 -4.05 6.56 -4.85
CA THR A 82 -4.76 7.57 -5.64
C THR A 82 -4.90 7.09 -7.08
N THR A 83 -6.06 7.37 -7.69
CA THR A 83 -6.36 6.93 -9.05
C THR A 83 -7.00 8.06 -9.88
N GLU A 84 -7.19 7.81 -11.17
CA GLU A 84 -8.06 8.66 -11.99
C GLU A 84 -9.46 8.77 -11.37
N ARG A 85 -10.06 9.98 -11.36
CA ARG A 85 -11.31 10.25 -10.61
C ARG A 85 -12.58 10.02 -11.40
N GLU A 86 -12.49 9.98 -12.73
CA GLU A 86 -13.66 9.90 -13.61
C GLU A 86 -14.51 8.66 -13.31
N LYS A 87 -13.87 7.52 -13.13
CA LYS A 87 -14.52 6.25 -12.84
C LYS A 87 -14.99 6.08 -11.40
N LEU A 88 -14.56 6.97 -10.50
CA LEU A 88 -14.93 6.93 -9.07
C LEU A 88 -16.25 7.68 -8.78
N LYS A 89 -16.82 8.39 -9.75
CA LYS A 89 -18.03 9.17 -9.56
C LYS A 89 -19.18 8.31 -9.05
N GLY A 90 -19.71 8.69 -7.89
CA GLY A 90 -20.82 7.97 -7.24
C GLY A 90 -20.42 6.69 -6.50
N LEU A 91 -19.12 6.38 -6.40
CA LEU A 91 -18.61 5.21 -5.66
C LEU A 91 -18.10 5.54 -4.26
N LYS A 92 -17.90 6.82 -3.91
CA LYS A 92 -17.39 7.23 -2.59
C LYS A 92 -18.14 6.56 -1.45
N GLY A 93 -17.40 5.90 -0.55
CA GLY A 93 -17.94 5.20 0.62
C GLY A 93 -18.42 3.77 0.33
N VAL A 94 -18.46 3.34 -0.92
CA VAL A 94 -18.84 1.96 -1.27
C VAL A 94 -17.70 1.02 -0.96
N LYS A 95 -18.00 -0.03 -0.18
CA LYS A 95 -17.09 -1.13 0.15
C LYS A 95 -17.58 -2.40 -0.53
N VAL A 96 -16.68 -3.15 -1.15
CA VAL A 96 -16.97 -4.41 -1.84
C VAL A 96 -15.88 -5.44 -1.57
N ASP A 97 -16.25 -6.74 -1.58
CA ASP A 97 -15.29 -7.85 -1.72
C ASP A 97 -15.00 -8.05 -3.23
N ALA A 98 -13.74 -8.05 -3.59
CA ALA A 98 -13.32 -8.14 -4.98
C ALA A 98 -11.95 -8.83 -5.12
N VAL A 99 -11.64 -9.31 -6.31
CA VAL A 99 -10.25 -9.63 -6.69
C VAL A 99 -9.63 -8.38 -7.28
N VAL A 100 -8.47 -8.00 -6.75
CA VAL A 100 -7.68 -6.88 -7.23
C VAL A 100 -6.41 -7.40 -7.84
N ASP A 101 -6.29 -7.21 -9.16
CA ASP A 101 -5.06 -7.48 -9.91
C ASP A 101 -4.30 -6.17 -10.11
N ALA A 102 -3.06 -6.16 -9.70
CA ALA A 102 -2.16 -5.02 -9.86
C ALA A 102 -1.21 -5.25 -11.04
N TYR A 103 -1.13 -4.27 -11.91
CA TYR A 103 -0.29 -4.28 -13.10
C TYR A 103 0.74 -3.18 -13.09
N VAL A 104 1.90 -3.45 -13.70
CA VAL A 104 2.91 -2.45 -14.08
C VAL A 104 3.11 -2.57 -15.60
N GLY A 105 2.65 -1.58 -16.36
CA GLY A 105 2.47 -1.75 -17.81
C GLY A 105 1.48 -2.87 -18.09
N SER A 106 1.92 -3.93 -18.77
CA SER A 106 1.12 -5.14 -19.08
C SER A 106 1.40 -6.32 -18.13
N GLU A 107 2.38 -6.21 -17.24
CA GLU A 107 2.78 -7.28 -16.32
C GLU A 107 1.86 -7.32 -15.10
N LEU A 108 1.26 -8.48 -14.81
CA LEU A 108 0.55 -8.76 -13.56
C LEU A 108 1.59 -9.00 -12.46
N VAL A 109 1.66 -8.09 -11.49
CA VAL A 109 2.65 -8.17 -10.40
C VAL A 109 2.07 -8.66 -9.08
N ALA A 110 0.76 -8.59 -8.90
CA ALA A 110 0.07 -9.14 -7.72
C ALA A 110 -1.42 -9.36 -8.04
N SER A 111 -2.02 -10.35 -7.37
CA SER A 111 -3.46 -10.62 -7.39
C SER A 111 -3.91 -10.98 -5.98
N VAL A 112 -4.87 -10.24 -5.43
CA VAL A 112 -5.34 -10.41 -4.05
C VAL A 112 -6.86 -10.27 -4.00
N ARG A 113 -7.54 -11.19 -3.32
CA ARG A 113 -8.97 -11.05 -2.97
C ARG A 113 -9.11 -10.37 -1.62
N GLY A 114 -10.03 -9.44 -1.51
CA GLY A 114 -10.40 -8.79 -0.25
C GLY A 114 -11.19 -7.52 -0.44
N ASP A 115 -11.33 -6.77 0.66
CA ASP A 115 -12.08 -5.53 0.69
C ASP A 115 -11.43 -4.43 -0.15
N VAL A 116 -12.25 -3.80 -0.99
CA VAL A 116 -11.95 -2.55 -1.69
C VAL A 116 -12.94 -1.49 -1.24
N LEU A 117 -12.44 -0.38 -0.70
CA LEU A 117 -13.19 0.80 -0.34
C LEU A 117 -12.91 1.91 -1.36
N PHE A 118 -13.94 2.35 -2.06
CA PHE A 118 -13.86 3.48 -2.97
C PHE A 118 -13.94 4.80 -2.21
N THR A 119 -13.07 5.74 -2.56
CA THR A 119 -12.98 7.08 -1.96
C THR A 119 -13.07 8.15 -3.04
N ASP A 120 -12.98 9.41 -2.68
CA ASP A 120 -12.93 10.54 -3.63
C ASP A 120 -11.53 10.75 -4.25
N TYR A 121 -10.49 10.16 -3.68
CA TYR A 121 -9.11 10.23 -4.18
C TYR A 121 -8.67 8.96 -4.94
N GLY A 122 -9.35 7.84 -4.73
CA GLY A 122 -8.93 6.55 -5.27
C GLY A 122 -9.54 5.40 -4.50
N VAL A 123 -8.70 4.46 -4.07
CA VAL A 123 -9.12 3.21 -3.42
C VAL A 123 -8.30 2.91 -2.17
N SER A 124 -8.96 2.25 -1.23
CA SER A 124 -8.44 1.78 0.05
C SER A 124 -8.95 0.35 0.31
N GLY A 125 -8.68 -0.20 1.48
CA GLY A 125 -9.10 -1.54 1.89
C GLY A 125 -7.93 -2.52 1.90
N ASN A 126 -8.16 -3.71 2.52
CA ASN A 126 -7.07 -4.65 2.75
C ASN A 126 -6.45 -5.21 1.47
N ALA A 127 -7.25 -5.44 0.42
CA ALA A 127 -6.73 -5.85 -0.89
C ALA A 127 -5.83 -4.78 -1.50
N ILE A 128 -6.22 -3.50 -1.37
CA ILE A 128 -5.43 -2.37 -1.88
C ILE A 128 -4.13 -2.20 -1.11
N PHE A 129 -4.17 -2.31 0.23
CA PHE A 129 -2.97 -2.28 1.06
C PHE A 129 -1.97 -3.36 0.67
N SER A 130 -2.44 -4.57 0.44
CA SER A 130 -1.60 -5.70 0.02
C SER A 130 -0.95 -5.44 -1.33
N VAL A 131 -1.72 -5.05 -2.36
CA VAL A 131 -1.17 -4.83 -3.71
C VAL A 131 -0.32 -3.56 -3.80
N SER A 132 -0.52 -2.57 -2.92
CA SER A 132 0.25 -1.32 -2.94
C SER A 132 1.75 -1.58 -2.83
N SER A 133 2.16 -2.57 -2.04
CA SER A 133 3.57 -2.94 -1.85
C SER A 133 4.28 -3.35 -3.15
N TYR A 134 3.55 -3.80 -4.15
CA TYR A 134 4.10 -4.26 -5.42
C TYR A 134 4.22 -3.14 -6.45
N ILE A 135 3.39 -2.11 -6.37
CA ILE A 135 3.27 -1.08 -7.43
C ILE A 135 3.74 0.31 -7.03
N VAL A 136 3.87 0.60 -5.72
CA VAL A 136 4.34 1.91 -5.26
C VAL A 136 5.76 2.18 -5.76
N GLY A 137 5.97 3.36 -6.34
CA GLY A 137 7.24 3.78 -6.94
C GLY A 137 7.51 3.19 -8.32
N ARG A 138 6.56 2.48 -8.93
CA ARG A 138 6.63 2.00 -10.31
C ARG A 138 5.75 2.86 -11.22
N GLU A 139 6.23 3.12 -12.42
CA GLU A 139 5.49 3.87 -13.44
C GLU A 139 4.46 2.99 -14.14
N ASN A 140 3.43 3.61 -14.70
CA ASN A 140 2.37 2.93 -15.44
C ASN A 140 1.64 1.84 -14.64
N ALA A 141 1.48 2.05 -13.33
CA ALA A 141 0.72 1.16 -12.48
C ALA A 141 -0.79 1.30 -12.72
N SER A 142 -1.48 0.18 -12.71
CA SER A 142 -2.95 0.12 -12.79
C SER A 142 -3.50 -1.02 -11.95
N LEU A 143 -4.77 -0.88 -11.57
CA LEU A 143 -5.54 -1.91 -10.88
C LEU A 143 -6.66 -2.40 -11.80
N ARG A 144 -6.90 -3.69 -11.82
CA ARG A 144 -8.10 -4.31 -12.36
C ARG A 144 -8.89 -4.90 -11.20
N ILE A 145 -10.10 -4.41 -10.98
CA ILE A 145 -10.99 -4.85 -9.92
C ILE A 145 -12.04 -5.77 -10.54
N GLY A 146 -12.04 -7.02 -10.12
CA GLY A 146 -13.02 -8.04 -10.50
C GLY A 146 -14.06 -8.18 -9.40
N PHE A 147 -15.26 -7.64 -9.63
CA PHE A 147 -16.39 -7.80 -8.73
C PHE A 147 -16.95 -9.22 -8.79
N LEU A 148 -17.68 -9.62 -7.74
CA LEU A 148 -18.31 -10.93 -7.64
C LEU A 148 -17.28 -12.08 -7.86
N PRO A 149 -16.29 -12.19 -6.96
CA PRO A 149 -15.16 -13.12 -7.14
C PRO A 149 -15.57 -14.59 -7.24
N GLU A 150 -16.75 -14.94 -6.76
CA GLU A 150 -17.33 -16.30 -6.81
C GLU A 150 -17.81 -16.72 -8.22
N PHE A 151 -18.01 -15.79 -9.14
CA PHE A 151 -18.45 -16.07 -10.50
C PHE A 151 -17.36 -15.79 -11.52
N SER A 152 -17.24 -16.62 -12.55
CA SER A 152 -16.49 -16.32 -13.75
C SER A 152 -17.22 -15.28 -14.63
N GLN A 153 -16.54 -14.72 -15.62
CA GLN A 153 -17.16 -13.80 -16.58
C GLN A 153 -18.27 -14.49 -17.38
N SER A 154 -18.08 -15.76 -17.75
CA SER A 154 -19.07 -16.53 -18.49
C SER A 154 -20.34 -16.76 -17.66
N GLU A 155 -20.20 -17.22 -16.44
CA GLU A 155 -21.34 -17.44 -15.53
C GLU A 155 -22.11 -16.14 -15.28
N LEU A 156 -21.43 -15.00 -15.09
CA LEU A 156 -22.11 -13.70 -14.99
C LEU A 156 -22.85 -13.31 -16.25
N SER A 157 -22.27 -13.57 -17.41
CA SER A 157 -22.93 -13.32 -18.68
C SER A 157 -24.19 -14.15 -18.83
N ASP A 158 -24.12 -15.46 -18.51
CA ASP A 158 -25.24 -16.38 -18.62
C ASP A 158 -26.37 -15.98 -17.65
N LEU A 159 -26.06 -15.66 -16.39
CA LEU A 159 -27.01 -15.16 -15.41
C LEU A 159 -27.70 -13.86 -15.86
N LEU A 160 -26.97 -12.94 -16.47
CA LEU A 160 -27.54 -11.69 -16.99
C LEU A 160 -28.45 -11.96 -18.21
N LYS A 161 -28.09 -12.88 -19.10
CA LYS A 161 -28.93 -13.33 -20.22
C LYS A 161 -30.20 -14.02 -19.76
N GLU A 162 -30.12 -14.86 -18.75
CA GLU A 162 -31.29 -15.49 -18.12
C GLU A 162 -32.22 -14.43 -17.54
N LYS A 163 -31.68 -13.42 -16.82
CA LYS A 163 -32.49 -12.30 -16.30
C LYS A 163 -33.19 -11.52 -17.42
N ILE A 164 -32.53 -11.27 -18.56
CA ILE A 164 -33.13 -10.63 -19.73
C ILE A 164 -34.29 -11.49 -20.28
N ALA A 165 -34.11 -12.80 -20.37
CA ALA A 165 -35.12 -13.71 -20.87
C ALA A 165 -36.36 -13.74 -19.97
N LEU A 166 -36.16 -13.71 -18.64
CA LEU A 166 -37.25 -13.72 -17.65
C LEU A 166 -37.97 -12.35 -17.53
N ALA A 167 -37.27 -11.26 -17.83
CA ALA A 167 -37.81 -9.90 -17.65
C ALA A 167 -37.35 -8.99 -18.82
N PRO A 168 -37.86 -9.21 -20.05
CA PRO A 168 -37.40 -8.50 -21.26
C PRO A 168 -37.71 -6.98 -21.22
N TYR A 169 -38.55 -6.54 -20.31
CA TYR A 169 -38.90 -5.12 -20.08
C TYR A 169 -37.93 -4.38 -19.14
N VAL A 170 -36.95 -5.07 -18.58
CA VAL A 170 -35.95 -4.44 -17.70
C VAL A 170 -34.88 -3.79 -18.57
N GLY A 171 -34.74 -2.47 -18.44
CA GLY A 171 -33.71 -1.71 -19.13
C GLY A 171 -32.29 -2.06 -18.63
N GLU A 172 -31.29 -1.79 -19.47
CA GLU A 172 -29.87 -2.11 -19.23
C GLU A 172 -29.37 -1.59 -17.87
N GLU A 173 -29.83 -0.40 -17.48
CA GLU A 173 -29.45 0.25 -16.21
C GLU A 173 -29.91 -0.52 -14.95
N LYS A 174 -30.85 -1.44 -15.11
CA LYS A 174 -31.40 -2.27 -14.03
C LYS A 174 -30.91 -3.71 -14.04
N LEU A 175 -30.17 -4.12 -15.06
CA LEU A 175 -29.69 -5.50 -15.19
C LEU A 175 -28.80 -5.92 -14.00
N LEU A 176 -28.01 -5.02 -13.46
CA LEU A 176 -27.09 -5.28 -12.36
C LEU A 176 -27.72 -5.18 -10.96
N ILE A 177 -29.02 -4.81 -10.86
CA ILE A 177 -29.75 -4.80 -9.58
C ILE A 177 -29.84 -6.23 -9.04
N GLY A 178 -29.48 -6.42 -7.79
CA GLY A 178 -29.44 -7.73 -7.12
C GLY A 178 -28.10 -8.48 -7.27
N PHE A 179 -27.22 -8.05 -8.16
CA PHE A 179 -25.87 -8.62 -8.29
C PHE A 179 -24.83 -7.84 -7.52
N VAL A 180 -24.83 -6.51 -7.65
CA VAL A 180 -23.85 -5.62 -7.01
C VAL A 180 -24.52 -4.43 -6.35
N HIS A 181 -23.76 -3.72 -5.50
CA HIS A 181 -24.23 -2.44 -4.95
C HIS A 181 -24.65 -1.49 -6.08
N GLY A 182 -25.76 -0.78 -5.92
CA GLY A 182 -26.35 0.06 -6.97
C GLY A 182 -25.40 1.11 -7.57
N SER A 183 -24.47 1.67 -6.75
CA SER A 183 -23.45 2.58 -7.27
C SER A 183 -22.44 1.88 -8.16
N VAL A 184 -22.03 0.65 -7.82
CA VAL A 184 -21.16 -0.17 -8.68
C VAL A 184 -21.87 -0.50 -9.99
N GLY A 185 -23.14 -0.90 -9.91
CA GLY A 185 -23.95 -1.17 -11.09
C GLY A 185 -23.98 0.02 -12.04
N ARG A 186 -24.27 1.23 -11.53
CA ARG A 186 -24.26 2.46 -12.35
C ARG A 186 -22.89 2.76 -12.95
N ALA A 187 -21.81 2.62 -12.18
CA ALA A 187 -20.45 2.87 -12.66
C ALA A 187 -20.05 1.89 -13.77
N VAL A 188 -20.38 0.61 -13.62
CA VAL A 188 -20.10 -0.44 -14.62
C VAL A 188 -20.93 -0.22 -15.87
N THR A 189 -22.24 0.10 -15.75
CA THR A 189 -23.11 0.39 -16.89
C THR A 189 -22.62 1.62 -17.65
N ALA A 190 -22.15 2.66 -16.95
CA ALA A 190 -21.61 3.87 -17.61
C ALA A 190 -20.34 3.59 -18.46
N LEU A 191 -19.60 2.52 -18.18
CA LEU A 191 -18.46 2.08 -18.99
C LEU A 191 -18.90 1.25 -20.21
N THR A 192 -20.14 0.77 -20.21
CA THR A 192 -20.68 -0.02 -21.30
C THR A 192 -21.20 0.92 -22.37
N LYS A 193 -20.63 0.83 -23.56
CA LYS A 193 -21.14 1.59 -24.71
C LYS A 193 -22.56 1.12 -25.03
N LYS A 194 -23.38 2.01 -25.58
CA LYS A 194 -24.71 1.62 -26.06
C LYS A 194 -24.61 0.48 -27.07
N ILE A 195 -25.26 -0.61 -26.75
CA ILE A 195 -25.27 -1.85 -27.55
C ILE A 195 -26.74 -2.18 -27.86
N ASP A 196 -27.08 -2.33 -29.12
CA ASP A 196 -28.47 -2.54 -29.51
C ASP A 196 -29.00 -3.93 -29.16
N SER A 197 -28.11 -4.93 -28.96
CA SER A 197 -28.49 -6.28 -28.56
C SER A 197 -28.44 -6.44 -27.02
N PRO A 198 -29.56 -6.79 -26.35
CA PRO A 198 -29.59 -7.03 -24.93
C PRO A 198 -28.60 -8.12 -24.47
N TYR A 199 -28.44 -9.18 -25.23
CA TYR A 199 -27.50 -10.26 -24.92
C TYR A 199 -26.04 -9.82 -25.06
N ALA A 200 -25.71 -9.05 -26.09
CA ALA A 200 -24.38 -8.46 -26.23
C ALA A 200 -24.09 -7.43 -25.12
N CYS A 201 -25.12 -6.73 -24.63
CA CYS A 201 -25.04 -5.86 -23.48
C CYS A 201 -24.71 -6.67 -22.21
N ALA A 202 -25.33 -7.84 -22.00
CA ALA A 202 -25.03 -8.73 -20.88
C ALA A 202 -23.56 -9.18 -20.89
N ASP A 203 -23.02 -9.57 -22.04
CA ASP A 203 -21.61 -9.94 -22.22
C ASP A 203 -20.67 -8.78 -21.85
N ALA A 204 -20.99 -7.56 -22.29
CA ALA A 204 -20.22 -6.37 -22.02
C ALA A 204 -20.25 -5.98 -20.53
N LEU A 205 -21.41 -6.08 -19.89
CA LEU A 205 -21.57 -5.83 -18.46
C LEU A 205 -20.78 -6.85 -17.62
N ALA A 206 -20.88 -8.16 -17.95
CA ALA A 206 -20.10 -9.21 -17.30
C ALA A 206 -18.59 -8.96 -17.45
N LYS A 207 -18.14 -8.58 -18.65
CA LYS A 207 -16.75 -8.20 -18.90
C LYS A 207 -16.31 -7.01 -18.06
N ASN A 208 -17.10 -5.93 -17.97
CA ASN A 208 -16.78 -4.73 -17.21
C ASN A 208 -16.83 -4.99 -15.70
N LEU A 209 -17.70 -5.88 -15.21
CA LEU A 209 -17.70 -6.35 -13.82
C LEU A 209 -16.39 -7.04 -13.43
N LYS A 210 -15.79 -7.80 -14.35
CA LYS A 210 -14.52 -8.49 -14.10
C LYS A 210 -13.29 -7.65 -14.40
N ASN A 211 -13.44 -6.54 -15.11
CA ASN A 211 -12.33 -5.75 -15.62
C ASN A 211 -12.51 -4.25 -15.35
N PHE A 212 -12.95 -3.90 -14.13
CA PHE A 212 -13.05 -2.49 -13.75
C PHE A 212 -11.64 -1.94 -13.48
N THR A 213 -11.08 -1.29 -14.48
CA THR A 213 -9.68 -0.85 -14.46
C THR A 213 -9.56 0.59 -13.98
N LEU A 214 -8.63 0.83 -13.05
CA LEU A 214 -8.25 2.15 -12.54
C LEU A 214 -6.76 2.38 -12.79
N LYS A 215 -6.40 3.53 -13.39
CA LYS A 215 -5.00 3.96 -13.47
C LYS A 215 -4.57 4.52 -12.13
N VAL A 216 -3.46 4.01 -11.58
CA VAL A 216 -2.87 4.53 -10.35
C VAL A 216 -2.09 5.80 -10.66
N THR A 217 -2.36 6.86 -9.91
CA THR A 217 -1.69 8.16 -10.05
C THR A 217 -0.70 8.44 -8.91
N GLY A 218 -0.78 7.68 -7.80
CA GLY A 218 0.10 7.84 -6.65
C GLY A 218 -0.46 7.17 -5.40
N THR A 219 -0.06 7.70 -4.25
CA THR A 219 -0.49 7.24 -2.92
C THR A 219 -0.83 8.43 -2.03
N LEU A 220 -1.41 8.20 -0.85
CA LEU A 220 -1.60 9.25 0.16
C LEU A 220 -0.31 9.57 0.96
N GLY A 221 0.83 8.98 0.58
CA GLY A 221 2.11 9.30 1.20
C GLY A 221 2.38 8.61 2.53
N PHE A 222 3.49 9.02 3.17
CA PHE A 222 3.97 8.40 4.41
C PHE A 222 3.04 8.63 5.61
N ASP A 223 2.30 9.73 5.63
CA ASP A 223 1.38 10.05 6.74
C ASP A 223 0.20 9.07 6.81
N SER A 224 -0.11 8.41 5.70
CA SER A 224 -1.17 7.40 5.60
C SER A 224 -0.65 5.98 5.44
N ALA A 225 0.65 5.79 5.31
CA ALA A 225 1.27 4.48 5.14
C ALA A 225 1.45 3.77 6.48
N GLN A 226 1.29 2.45 6.47
CA GLN A 226 1.54 1.64 7.66
C GLN A 226 3.03 1.33 7.82
N VAL A 227 3.76 1.17 6.72
CA VAL A 227 5.19 0.84 6.72
C VAL A 227 5.96 1.61 5.65
N THR A 228 7.27 1.66 5.83
CA THR A 228 8.22 2.19 4.85
C THR A 228 8.86 1.02 4.08
N ARG A 229 8.82 1.06 2.76
CA ARG A 229 9.59 0.17 1.89
C ARG A 229 10.89 0.84 1.49
N GLY A 230 11.99 0.09 1.49
CA GLY A 230 13.34 0.62 1.33
C GLY A 230 13.98 0.95 2.67
N GLY A 231 15.19 1.48 2.66
CA GLY A 231 15.97 1.76 3.85
C GLY A 231 17.45 1.50 3.62
N VAL A 232 18.19 1.20 4.68
CA VAL A 232 19.61 0.86 4.60
C VAL A 232 19.80 -0.35 3.71
N ARG A 233 20.82 -0.33 2.86
CA ARG A 233 21.10 -1.39 1.88
C ARG A 233 21.45 -2.69 2.60
N LEU A 234 20.68 -3.75 2.36
CA LEU A 234 20.82 -5.06 3.03
C LEU A 234 22.21 -5.70 2.82
N SER A 235 22.86 -5.46 1.67
CA SER A 235 24.23 -5.95 1.43
C SER A 235 25.27 -5.41 2.42
N GLU A 236 24.97 -4.30 3.10
CA GLU A 236 25.83 -3.65 4.09
C GLU A 236 25.54 -4.13 5.53
N ILE A 237 24.57 -5.02 5.71
CA ILE A 237 24.14 -5.56 6.99
C ILE A 237 24.40 -7.07 7.02
N ASN A 238 24.82 -7.59 8.15
CA ASN A 238 24.90 -9.02 8.40
C ASN A 238 23.50 -9.55 8.71
N GLU A 239 22.98 -10.46 7.88
CA GLU A 239 21.60 -10.97 7.98
C GLU A 239 21.32 -11.77 9.25
N THR A 240 22.36 -12.33 9.88
CA THR A 240 22.22 -13.16 11.10
C THR A 240 22.32 -12.32 12.37
N THR A 241 23.25 -11.36 12.40
CA THR A 241 23.53 -10.57 13.62
C THR A 241 22.88 -9.19 13.59
N MET A 242 22.41 -8.75 12.43
CA MET A 242 21.94 -7.38 12.16
C MET A 242 23.05 -6.32 12.34
N GLU A 243 24.32 -6.73 12.44
CA GLU A 243 25.44 -5.84 12.55
C GLU A 243 25.81 -5.23 11.20
N SER A 244 26.22 -3.98 11.21
CA SER A 244 26.80 -3.30 10.07
C SER A 244 28.10 -4.00 9.63
N LYS A 245 28.25 -4.27 8.33
CA LYS A 245 29.50 -4.71 7.73
C LYS A 245 30.52 -3.57 7.55
N LEU A 246 30.07 -2.32 7.68
CA LEU A 246 30.89 -1.11 7.48
C LEU A 246 31.40 -0.55 8.81
N VAL A 247 30.61 -0.68 9.87
CA VAL A 247 30.86 -0.03 11.18
C VAL A 247 30.65 -1.07 12.28
N ASN A 248 31.74 -1.66 12.77
CA ASN A 248 31.72 -2.66 13.84
C ASN A 248 31.04 -2.11 15.11
N GLY A 249 30.18 -2.89 15.74
CA GLY A 249 29.40 -2.52 16.93
C GLY A 249 28.15 -1.67 16.64
N LEU A 250 27.84 -1.41 15.36
CA LEU A 250 26.58 -0.77 14.94
C LEU A 250 25.61 -1.86 14.47
N TYR A 251 24.43 -1.89 15.06
CA TYR A 251 23.34 -2.81 14.71
C TYR A 251 22.15 -2.02 14.20
N MET A 252 21.37 -2.61 13.30
CA MET A 252 20.17 -1.96 12.74
C MET A 252 18.99 -2.89 12.80
N THR A 253 17.81 -2.35 13.13
CA THR A 253 16.55 -3.08 13.16
C THR A 253 15.39 -2.19 12.73
N GLY A 254 14.35 -2.81 12.14
CA GLY A 254 13.14 -2.13 11.68
C GLY A 254 12.76 -2.43 10.26
#